data_6ce8d83c607affc75adc6107086adb8e
#
_entry.id   6ce8d83c607affc75adc6107086adb8e
#
_cell.length_a   1.000
_cell.length_b   1.000
_cell.length_c   1.000
_cell.angle_alpha   90.00
_cell.angle_beta   90.00
_cell.angle_gamma   90.00
#
_symmetry.space_group_name_H-M   'P 1'
#
loop_
_entity.id
_entity.type
_entity.pdbx_description
1 polymer ?
#
loop_
_entity_poly.entity_id
_entity_poly.type
_entity_poly.pdbx_seq_one_letter_code
_entity_poly.pdbx_strand_id
1 'polypeptide(L)'
;MAKKEVRTDLWVYDLLKDAGITLDAQGSNIKEIDDALKTASKKGTGNVGFPEYCGVVKDFVLVIEDKASTDKQEKYDENGILNLDVSSITDYALNGAYFYAKHILANTNYKKAIAFGISGDEKHHIIKPIYLDGREYFIDLPEVESFISFNENNIDEYYIREILKENTDDEKTTEEILKDAKELHEYLRNYGNLSDKDKPLVVSGILLALKEIEHKNFSIDDLVGDKLKTDGLKIYNAIRDNLDRSQVSPETKKDKLLSQFAIIKDTVILNEKNDVLGKTPLKFYTEYLYNKLYKTIRYNQTSEDYLGRFYGEFMSYSGGDGQSLGIVLTPKHICNLFCELIDLKSTDVVLDPCCGTAGFLVSAMHDMLGKTSDKQEKMAIKRNQLHGFELQPYMFTIATTNMILRGDGKSNLICDDFLSQDSSKVQLKGATVGMMNPPYSMGKISPEKCELSFVEHLLNSIVVGGKVIVIVPQSTMTGKSKYEQNIKNSIVKNHTLEGVITLNSNTFYGVGTNPCIAVFTAGIAHPKDKLCKFIDFSDDGYEVQKHRGLVETERAKDRKQHLLDVWFDKIEYPTKFCVQTTIKSTDEWLHSFYYFNDEIPKKVDFENTIADYITFESNMITHGKGYLFMGSELDGISK
;
A
#
# COMPACT_ATOMS: atom_id res chain seq x y z
N MET A 1 37.27 -14.28 14.25
CA MET A 1 36.03 -14.98 13.86
C MET A 1 35.30 -15.53 15.09
N ALA A 2 35.84 -16.41 15.88
CA ALA A 2 35.13 -17.03 17.04
C ALA A 2 34.41 -16.05 18.01
N LYS A 3 34.98 -14.89 18.36
CA LYS A 3 34.31 -13.90 19.25
C LYS A 3 33.10 -13.20 18.62
N LYS A 4 33.00 -13.11 17.30
CA LYS A 4 31.86 -12.51 16.61
C LYS A 4 30.71 -13.52 16.45
N GLU A 5 31.02 -14.78 16.16
CA GLU A 5 30.03 -15.86 16.08
C GLU A 5 29.32 -16.08 17.42
N VAL A 6 30.07 -16.15 18.53
CA VAL A 6 29.49 -16.24 19.89
C VAL A 6 28.51 -15.08 20.18
N ARG A 7 28.76 -13.89 19.65
CA ARG A 7 27.85 -12.75 19.86
C ARG A 7 26.56 -12.89 19.04
N THR A 8 26.66 -13.40 17.82
CA THR A 8 25.49 -13.70 16.98
C THR A 8 24.64 -14.79 17.63
N ASP A 9 25.28 -15.87 18.08
CA ASP A 9 24.62 -16.99 18.75
C ASP A 9 23.87 -16.55 20.03
N LEU A 10 24.47 -15.74 20.91
CA LEU A 10 23.80 -15.16 22.06
C LEU A 10 22.61 -14.29 21.69
N TRP A 11 22.72 -13.48 20.65
CA TRP A 11 21.62 -12.66 20.16
C TRP A 11 20.49 -13.52 19.60
N VAL A 12 20.79 -14.60 18.88
CA VAL A 12 19.77 -15.58 18.39
C VAL A 12 19.06 -16.24 19.57
N TYR A 13 19.80 -16.60 20.62
CA TYR A 13 19.21 -17.14 21.84
C TYR A 13 18.22 -16.16 22.49
N ASP A 14 18.58 -14.89 22.57
CA ASP A 14 17.68 -13.84 23.09
C ASP A 14 16.43 -13.68 22.23
N LEU A 15 16.54 -13.73 20.90
CA LEU A 15 15.40 -13.69 19.99
C LEU A 15 14.44 -14.88 20.18
N LEU A 16 14.97 -16.09 20.37
CA LEU A 16 14.16 -17.28 20.64
C LEU A 16 13.43 -17.17 21.97
N LYS A 17 14.13 -16.76 23.02
CA LYS A 17 13.56 -16.51 24.33
C LYS A 17 12.45 -15.44 24.27
N ASP A 18 12.67 -14.41 23.50
CA ASP A 18 11.73 -13.31 23.29
C ASP A 18 10.46 -13.76 22.58
N ALA A 19 10.57 -14.72 21.68
CA ALA A 19 9.43 -15.34 21.02
C ALA A 19 8.72 -16.38 21.89
N GLY A 20 9.27 -16.73 23.06
CA GLY A 20 8.75 -17.81 23.91
C GLY A 20 9.02 -19.21 23.35
N ILE A 21 10.08 -19.36 22.54
CA ILE A 21 10.48 -20.62 21.94
C ILE A 21 11.69 -21.17 22.70
N THR A 22 11.62 -22.44 23.06
CA THR A 22 12.73 -23.14 23.71
C THR A 22 13.24 -24.23 22.76
N LEU A 23 14.46 -24.07 22.26
CA LEU A 23 15.18 -25.06 21.45
C LEU A 23 16.45 -25.49 22.18
N ASP A 24 16.93 -26.69 21.85
CA ASP A 24 18.20 -27.19 22.36
C ASP A 24 19.36 -26.60 21.55
N ALA A 25 20.41 -26.18 22.22
CA ALA A 25 21.62 -25.69 21.58
C ALA A 25 22.58 -26.86 21.26
N GLN A 26 23.25 -26.79 20.13
CA GLN A 26 24.28 -27.76 19.68
C GLN A 26 23.75 -29.21 19.61
N GLY A 27 22.52 -29.38 19.11
CA GLY A 27 21.89 -30.69 18.96
C GLY A 27 20.42 -30.69 19.38
N SER A 28 19.89 -31.83 19.88
CA SER A 28 18.53 -31.93 20.39
C SER A 28 18.42 -32.93 21.53
N ASN A 29 17.64 -32.62 22.57
CA ASN A 29 17.27 -33.55 23.64
C ASN A 29 16.13 -34.51 23.24
N ILE A 30 15.53 -34.31 22.08
CA ILE A 30 14.49 -35.17 21.53
C ILE A 30 15.18 -36.39 20.92
N LYS A 31 14.99 -37.57 21.54
CA LYS A 31 15.69 -38.81 21.19
C LYS A 31 15.66 -39.12 19.70
N GLU A 32 14.53 -38.99 19.02
CA GLU A 32 14.37 -39.27 17.61
C GLU A 32 15.24 -38.36 16.72
N ILE A 33 15.31 -37.07 17.07
CA ILE A 33 16.14 -36.07 16.39
C ILE A 33 17.62 -36.29 16.71
N ASP A 34 17.96 -36.56 18.00
CA ASP A 34 19.33 -36.86 18.41
C ASP A 34 19.87 -38.09 17.69
N ASP A 35 19.07 -39.17 17.59
CA ASP A 35 19.43 -40.37 16.85
C ASP A 35 19.70 -40.07 15.36
N ALA A 36 18.89 -39.24 14.70
CA ALA A 36 19.11 -38.81 13.33
C ALA A 36 20.39 -37.98 13.20
N LEU A 37 20.67 -37.07 14.14
CA LEU A 37 21.87 -36.22 14.10
C LEU A 37 23.19 -36.99 14.26
N LYS A 38 23.17 -38.20 14.80
CA LYS A 38 24.40 -39.05 14.94
C LYS A 38 25.10 -39.33 13.60
N THR A 39 24.41 -39.23 12.48
CA THR A 39 24.96 -39.44 11.14
C THR A 39 24.99 -38.19 10.27
N ALA A 40 24.62 -37.01 10.84
CA ALA A 40 24.42 -35.75 10.10
C ALA A 40 25.68 -34.87 10.04
N SER A 41 26.86 -35.46 9.81
CA SER A 41 28.10 -34.70 9.71
C SER A 41 28.16 -33.87 8.42
N LYS A 42 28.33 -32.57 8.51
CA LYS A 42 28.56 -31.67 7.36
C LYS A 42 29.79 -32.06 6.52
N LYS A 43 30.75 -32.79 7.08
CA LYS A 43 31.96 -33.24 6.39
C LYS A 43 31.83 -34.62 5.73
N GLY A 44 30.63 -35.21 5.74
CA GLY A 44 30.39 -36.54 5.16
C GLY A 44 31.16 -37.69 5.85
N THR A 45 31.62 -37.50 7.09
CA THR A 45 32.42 -38.46 7.84
C THR A 45 31.57 -39.50 8.59
N GLY A 46 30.24 -39.40 8.55
CA GLY A 46 29.32 -40.25 9.32
C GLY A 46 29.31 -39.98 10.84
N ASN A 47 29.89 -38.86 11.26
CA ASN A 47 29.92 -38.44 12.65
C ASN A 47 28.64 -37.61 13.02
N VAL A 48 28.53 -37.24 14.29
CA VAL A 48 27.43 -36.43 14.82
C VAL A 48 27.41 -35.06 14.18
N GLY A 49 26.22 -34.58 13.82
CA GLY A 49 25.94 -33.21 13.41
C GLY A 49 25.48 -32.36 14.59
N PHE A 50 25.84 -31.10 14.59
CA PHE A 50 25.52 -30.13 15.64
C PHE A 50 24.94 -28.86 15.03
N PRO A 51 23.59 -28.80 14.78
CA PRO A 51 22.94 -27.52 14.47
C PRO A 51 23.07 -26.58 15.66
N GLU A 52 23.15 -25.25 15.41
CA GLU A 52 23.27 -24.27 16.51
C GLU A 52 22.07 -24.34 17.45
N TYR A 53 20.84 -24.42 16.89
CA TYR A 53 19.63 -24.71 17.68
C TYR A 53 18.74 -25.70 16.93
N CYS A 54 18.13 -26.64 17.65
CA CYS A 54 17.18 -27.60 17.10
C CYS A 54 16.15 -28.02 18.13
N GLY A 55 14.91 -28.20 17.70
CA GLY A 55 13.82 -28.68 18.55
C GLY A 55 12.50 -28.74 17.79
N VAL A 56 11.41 -28.89 18.54
CA VAL A 56 10.07 -29.05 17.97
C VAL A 56 9.11 -28.03 18.58
N VAL A 57 8.34 -27.37 17.71
CA VAL A 57 7.20 -26.54 18.09
C VAL A 57 5.98 -27.16 17.42
N LYS A 58 5.03 -27.66 18.21
CA LYS A 58 3.90 -28.50 17.76
C LYS A 58 4.39 -29.70 16.93
N ASP A 59 4.09 -29.71 15.63
CA ASP A 59 4.48 -30.77 14.67
C ASP A 59 5.59 -30.32 13.70
N PHE A 60 6.19 -29.15 13.94
CA PHE A 60 7.28 -28.60 13.14
C PHE A 60 8.62 -28.78 13.82
N VAL A 61 9.58 -29.35 13.12
CA VAL A 61 10.99 -29.31 13.52
C VAL A 61 11.55 -27.95 13.13
N LEU A 62 12.10 -27.22 14.10
CA LEU A 62 12.84 -25.98 13.86
C LEU A 62 14.33 -26.25 13.91
N VAL A 63 15.05 -25.80 12.89
CA VAL A 63 16.51 -25.94 12.79
C VAL A 63 17.12 -24.59 12.47
N ILE A 64 18.09 -24.16 13.25
CA ILE A 64 18.73 -22.85 13.11
C ILE A 64 20.24 -23.03 12.95
N GLU A 65 20.80 -22.31 11.99
CA GLU A 65 22.24 -22.10 11.83
C GLU A 65 22.51 -20.61 11.70
N ASP A 66 23.54 -20.14 12.36
CA ASP A 66 23.93 -18.74 12.31
C ASP A 66 25.35 -18.51 11.81
N LYS A 67 25.61 -17.30 11.32
CA LYS A 67 26.92 -16.80 10.88
C LYS A 67 27.07 -15.32 11.21
N ALA A 68 28.26 -14.95 11.67
CA ALA A 68 28.55 -13.58 12.09
C ALA A 68 28.55 -12.53 10.96
N SER A 69 28.55 -12.93 9.70
CA SER A 69 28.59 -12.02 8.54
C SER A 69 27.43 -12.26 7.59
N THR A 70 26.77 -11.20 7.18
CA THR A 70 25.65 -11.27 6.21
C THR A 70 26.06 -11.81 4.85
N ASP A 71 27.34 -11.75 4.47
CA ASP A 71 27.88 -12.37 3.26
C ASP A 71 27.84 -13.91 3.31
N LYS A 72 27.57 -14.47 4.49
CA LYS A 72 27.50 -15.92 4.74
C LYS A 72 26.07 -16.41 4.95
N GLN A 73 25.08 -15.70 4.39
CA GLN A 73 23.67 -16.05 4.54
C GLN A 73 23.30 -17.31 3.79
N GLU A 74 23.53 -17.32 2.49
CA GLU A 74 23.08 -18.38 1.59
C GLU A 74 23.93 -18.48 0.33
N LYS A 75 23.98 -19.67 -0.29
CA LYS A 75 24.64 -19.90 -1.57
C LYS A 75 23.83 -20.86 -2.44
N TYR A 76 23.49 -20.41 -3.64
CA TYR A 76 22.76 -21.19 -4.64
C TYR A 76 23.69 -21.75 -5.70
N ASP A 77 23.25 -22.81 -6.36
CA ASP A 77 23.89 -23.35 -7.57
C ASP A 77 23.38 -22.60 -8.83
N GLU A 78 23.87 -23.02 -10.01
CA GLU A 78 23.50 -22.44 -11.31
C GLU A 78 22.01 -22.60 -11.65
N ASN A 79 21.31 -23.50 -10.97
CA ASN A 79 19.88 -23.78 -11.15
C ASN A 79 18.99 -23.06 -10.11
N GLY A 80 19.56 -22.24 -9.23
CA GLY A 80 18.83 -21.56 -8.18
C GLY A 80 18.44 -22.45 -6.99
N ILE A 81 19.14 -23.58 -6.80
CA ILE A 81 18.93 -24.50 -5.67
C ILE A 81 20.03 -24.26 -4.63
N LEU A 82 19.68 -24.33 -3.33
CA LEU A 82 20.65 -24.22 -2.25
C LEU A 82 21.72 -25.28 -2.39
N ASN A 83 22.97 -24.84 -2.54
CA ASN A 83 24.10 -25.75 -2.75
C ASN A 83 24.38 -26.59 -1.50
N LEU A 84 24.48 -27.91 -1.64
CA LEU A 84 24.75 -28.88 -0.58
C LEU A 84 26.19 -29.45 -0.59
N ASP A 85 27.13 -28.80 -1.29
CA ASP A 85 28.54 -29.17 -1.15
C ASP A 85 29.05 -28.85 0.27
N VAL A 86 30.09 -29.57 0.67
CA VAL A 86 30.68 -29.49 2.04
C VAL A 86 31.06 -28.05 2.42
N SER A 87 31.55 -27.25 1.48
CA SER A 87 31.93 -25.86 1.74
C SER A 87 30.70 -25.01 1.96
N SER A 88 29.68 -25.17 1.14
CA SER A 88 28.43 -24.37 1.23
C SER A 88 27.64 -24.65 2.51
N ILE A 89 27.47 -25.93 2.88
CA ILE A 89 26.77 -26.29 4.13
C ILE A 89 27.57 -25.92 5.40
N THR A 90 28.87 -25.72 5.29
CA THR A 90 29.70 -25.31 6.44
C THR A 90 29.77 -23.78 6.58
N ASP A 91 29.91 -23.09 5.46
CA ASP A 91 30.20 -21.65 5.43
C ASP A 91 28.96 -20.74 5.40
N TYR A 92 27.82 -21.26 4.99
CA TYR A 92 26.59 -20.46 4.84
C TYR A 92 25.49 -20.95 5.78
N ALA A 93 24.83 -19.98 6.43
CA ALA A 93 23.84 -20.25 7.46
C ALA A 93 22.65 -21.06 6.93
N LEU A 94 21.99 -20.58 5.87
CA LEU A 94 20.80 -21.24 5.34
C LEU A 94 21.10 -22.61 4.74
N ASN A 95 22.25 -22.78 4.07
CA ASN A 95 22.66 -24.07 3.51
C ASN A 95 22.90 -25.12 4.60
N GLY A 96 23.51 -24.71 5.73
CA GLY A 96 23.69 -25.56 6.90
C GLY A 96 22.37 -25.96 7.56
N ALA A 97 21.47 -25.01 7.77
CA ALA A 97 20.15 -25.27 8.32
C ALA A 97 19.32 -26.19 7.42
N TYR A 98 19.34 -25.96 6.11
CA TYR A 98 18.68 -26.81 5.10
C TYR A 98 19.21 -28.23 5.13
N PHE A 99 20.54 -28.41 5.18
CA PHE A 99 21.15 -29.72 5.27
C PHE A 99 20.65 -30.52 6.47
N TYR A 100 20.66 -29.92 7.67
CA TYR A 100 20.20 -30.58 8.88
C TYR A 100 18.71 -30.88 8.85
N ALA A 101 17.88 -29.93 8.45
CA ALA A 101 16.43 -30.13 8.35
C ALA A 101 16.07 -31.28 7.39
N LYS A 102 16.70 -31.31 6.21
CA LYS A 102 16.53 -32.40 5.23
C LYS A 102 16.96 -33.75 5.79
N HIS A 103 18.08 -33.80 6.51
CA HIS A 103 18.58 -35.03 7.12
C HIS A 103 17.64 -35.52 8.23
N ILE A 104 17.15 -34.65 9.08
CA ILE A 104 16.20 -34.98 10.15
C ILE A 104 14.90 -35.53 9.56
N LEU A 105 14.27 -34.86 8.59
CA LEU A 105 13.05 -35.33 7.95
C LEU A 105 13.22 -36.70 7.26
N ALA A 106 14.39 -36.96 6.69
CA ALA A 106 14.69 -38.24 6.04
C ALA A 106 14.88 -39.41 7.03
N ASN A 107 15.25 -39.13 8.28
CA ASN A 107 15.63 -40.16 9.27
C ASN A 107 14.72 -40.16 10.51
N THR A 108 13.59 -39.42 10.49
CA THR A 108 12.60 -39.35 11.59
C THR A 108 11.17 -39.49 11.05
N ASN A 109 10.21 -39.58 11.96
CA ASN A 109 8.78 -39.57 11.60
C ASN A 109 8.21 -38.16 11.39
N TYR A 110 8.97 -37.11 11.67
CA TYR A 110 8.53 -35.75 11.42
C TYR A 110 8.34 -35.48 9.91
N LYS A 111 7.29 -34.71 9.59
CA LYS A 111 6.89 -34.42 8.21
C LYS A 111 7.05 -32.96 7.83
N LYS A 112 7.25 -32.09 8.80
CA LYS A 112 7.34 -30.65 8.61
C LYS A 112 8.58 -30.11 9.32
N ALA A 113 9.37 -29.34 8.61
CA ALA A 113 10.48 -28.61 9.20
C ALA A 113 10.55 -27.18 8.67
N ILE A 114 10.99 -26.25 9.51
CA ILE A 114 11.35 -24.90 9.11
C ILE A 114 12.82 -24.71 9.47
N ALA A 115 13.64 -24.48 8.46
CA ALA A 115 15.05 -24.22 8.62
C ALA A 115 15.33 -22.72 8.51
N PHE A 116 16.11 -22.18 9.42
CA PHE A 116 16.46 -20.77 9.48
C PHE A 116 17.95 -20.57 9.27
N GLY A 117 18.31 -19.80 8.26
CA GLY A 117 19.64 -19.22 8.14
C GLY A 117 19.64 -17.83 8.76
N ILE A 118 20.54 -17.60 9.71
CA ILE A 118 20.69 -16.30 10.36
C ILE A 118 22.10 -15.79 10.14
N SER A 119 22.23 -14.52 9.77
CA SER A 119 23.55 -13.94 9.57
C SER A 119 23.60 -12.47 10.00
N GLY A 120 24.75 -12.05 10.54
CA GLY A 120 24.96 -10.69 10.99
C GLY A 120 24.92 -10.51 12.51
N ASP A 121 24.50 -9.34 12.95
CA ASP A 121 24.41 -8.96 14.35
C ASP A 121 23.10 -8.22 14.65
N GLU A 122 22.86 -7.86 15.92
CA GLU A 122 21.66 -7.14 16.38
C GLU A 122 21.29 -5.89 15.53
N LYS A 123 22.28 -5.25 14.91
CA LYS A 123 22.08 -4.01 14.14
C LYS A 123 21.88 -4.26 12.65
N HIS A 124 22.53 -5.28 12.10
CA HIS A 124 22.52 -5.60 10.68
C HIS A 124 22.48 -7.11 10.51
N HIS A 125 21.33 -7.65 10.27
CA HIS A 125 21.11 -9.09 10.19
C HIS A 125 20.12 -9.49 9.10
N ILE A 126 20.12 -10.79 8.81
CA ILE A 126 19.15 -11.44 7.94
C ILE A 126 18.68 -12.70 8.68
N ILE A 127 17.37 -12.88 8.83
CA ILE A 127 16.75 -14.11 9.31
C ILE A 127 15.87 -14.64 8.19
N LYS A 128 16.32 -15.69 7.52
CA LYS A 128 15.60 -16.29 6.40
C LYS A 128 15.12 -17.69 6.73
N PRO A 129 13.79 -17.91 6.82
CA PRO A 129 13.21 -19.24 6.91
C PRO A 129 13.03 -19.89 5.54
N ILE A 130 13.06 -21.23 5.50
CA ILE A 130 12.58 -22.08 4.42
C ILE A 130 11.77 -23.22 5.00
N TYR A 131 10.76 -23.71 4.28
CA TYR A 131 9.95 -24.84 4.72
C TYR A 131 10.27 -26.12 3.94
N LEU A 132 10.29 -27.25 4.65
CA LEU A 132 10.50 -28.58 4.10
C LEU A 132 9.38 -29.52 4.57
N ASP A 133 8.88 -30.37 3.66
CA ASP A 133 7.89 -31.42 3.97
C ASP A 133 8.34 -32.83 3.56
N GLY A 134 9.66 -33.03 3.42
CA GLY A 134 10.24 -34.29 3.01
C GLY A 134 10.30 -34.53 1.50
N ARG A 135 9.83 -33.58 0.67
CA ARG A 135 10.05 -33.58 -0.78
C ARG A 135 11.50 -33.18 -1.11
N GLU A 136 11.87 -33.34 -2.38
CA GLU A 136 13.26 -33.00 -2.81
C GLU A 136 13.55 -31.51 -2.83
N TYR A 137 12.53 -30.65 -2.81
CA TYR A 137 12.65 -29.19 -2.84
C TYR A 137 12.10 -28.55 -1.56
N PHE A 138 12.53 -27.35 -1.30
CA PHE A 138 12.02 -26.50 -0.20
C PHE A 138 11.12 -25.40 -0.74
N ILE A 139 10.31 -24.83 0.12
CA ILE A 139 9.52 -23.61 -0.15
C ILE A 139 10.27 -22.43 0.46
N ASP A 140 10.62 -21.46 -0.37
CA ASP A 140 11.22 -20.19 0.05
C ASP A 140 10.18 -19.36 0.81
N LEU A 141 10.56 -18.83 1.96
CA LEU A 141 9.67 -18.02 2.80
C LEU A 141 10.22 -16.59 2.93
N PRO A 142 9.37 -15.60 3.21
CA PRO A 142 9.80 -14.23 3.44
C PRO A 142 10.80 -14.13 4.60
N GLU A 143 11.77 -13.22 4.50
CA GLU A 143 12.62 -12.86 5.63
C GLU A 143 11.78 -12.32 6.79
N VAL A 144 12.20 -12.63 8.01
CA VAL A 144 11.51 -12.24 9.23
C VAL A 144 12.45 -11.45 10.14
N GLU A 145 11.87 -10.61 11.00
CA GLU A 145 12.63 -9.81 11.97
C GLU A 145 12.74 -10.50 13.34
N SER A 146 11.90 -11.53 13.59
CA SER A 146 11.82 -12.25 14.88
C SER A 146 11.22 -13.64 14.71
N PHE A 147 11.29 -14.45 15.77
CA PHE A 147 10.70 -15.79 15.79
C PHE A 147 9.24 -15.85 16.28
N ILE A 148 8.59 -14.73 16.54
CA ILE A 148 7.24 -14.70 17.16
C ILE A 148 6.21 -15.47 16.31
N SER A 149 6.34 -15.46 14.98
CA SER A 149 5.44 -16.19 14.07
C SER A 149 5.59 -17.72 14.18
N PHE A 150 6.64 -18.22 14.81
CA PHE A 150 6.99 -19.63 14.88
C PHE A 150 6.82 -20.25 16.28
N ASN A 151 6.22 -19.52 17.23
CA ASN A 151 5.90 -20.07 18.55
C ASN A 151 4.63 -20.94 18.51
N GLU A 152 4.34 -21.64 19.61
CA GLU A 152 3.19 -22.55 19.71
C GLU A 152 1.83 -21.90 19.36
N ASN A 153 1.68 -20.59 19.58
CA ASN A 153 0.42 -19.90 19.32
C ASN A 153 0.23 -19.49 17.86
N ASN A 154 1.32 -19.29 17.12
CA ASN A 154 1.29 -18.63 15.82
C ASN A 154 1.73 -19.51 14.63
N ILE A 155 2.45 -20.63 14.89
CA ILE A 155 3.09 -21.43 13.83
C ILE A 155 2.09 -22.06 12.86
N ASP A 156 0.92 -22.49 13.33
CA ASP A 156 -0.12 -23.08 12.48
C ASP A 156 -0.71 -22.03 11.52
N GLU A 157 -0.96 -20.83 12.04
CA GLU A 157 -1.44 -19.71 11.23
C GLU A 157 -0.40 -19.32 10.16
N TYR A 158 0.88 -19.24 10.55
CA TYR A 158 1.97 -19.00 9.62
C TYR A 158 2.04 -20.09 8.54
N TYR A 159 1.87 -21.35 8.91
CA TYR A 159 1.88 -22.50 7.99
C TYR A 159 0.74 -22.42 6.96
N ILE A 160 -0.49 -22.18 7.42
CA ILE A 160 -1.67 -22.08 6.54
C ILE A 160 -1.47 -20.94 5.53
N ARG A 161 -1.02 -19.79 5.99
CA ARG A 161 -0.89 -18.58 5.19
C ARG A 161 0.30 -18.57 4.24
N GLU A 162 1.50 -18.82 4.79
CA GLU A 162 2.74 -18.63 4.03
C GLU A 162 3.16 -19.87 3.24
N ILE A 163 2.75 -21.05 3.67
CA ILE A 163 3.16 -22.32 3.07
C ILE A 163 2.04 -22.92 2.23
N LEU A 164 0.83 -23.07 2.79
CA LEU A 164 -0.31 -23.59 2.04
C LEU A 164 -0.92 -22.55 1.11
N LYS A 165 -0.68 -21.26 1.33
CA LYS A 165 -1.29 -20.14 0.61
C LYS A 165 -2.83 -20.17 0.68
N GLU A 166 -3.36 -20.68 1.79
CA GLU A 166 -4.78 -20.72 2.10
C GLU A 166 -5.16 -19.54 3.00
N ASN A 167 -6.41 -19.10 2.90
CA ASN A 167 -6.94 -18.08 3.79
C ASN A 167 -7.10 -18.65 5.20
N THR A 168 -6.64 -17.92 6.20
CA THR A 168 -6.89 -18.30 7.59
C THR A 168 -8.28 -17.83 8.03
N ASP A 169 -8.83 -18.43 9.10
CA ASP A 169 -10.09 -17.98 9.71
C ASP A 169 -10.03 -16.51 10.18
N ASP A 170 -8.82 -15.95 10.33
CA ASP A 170 -8.58 -14.54 10.67
C ASP A 170 -8.49 -13.60 9.46
N GLU A 171 -8.54 -14.10 8.21
CA GLU A 171 -8.61 -13.26 7.02
C GLU A 171 -9.99 -12.64 6.89
N LYS A 172 -10.05 -11.36 7.19
CA LYS A 172 -11.29 -10.60 7.11
C LYS A 172 -11.67 -10.28 5.68
N THR A 173 -12.93 -10.47 5.39
CA THR A 173 -13.55 -9.94 4.17
C THR A 173 -13.50 -8.41 4.18
N THR A 174 -13.58 -7.81 3.01
CA THR A 174 -13.68 -6.34 2.89
C THR A 174 -14.84 -5.79 3.74
N GLU A 175 -15.96 -6.50 3.80
CA GLU A 175 -17.15 -6.10 4.58
C GLU A 175 -16.88 -6.06 6.08
N GLU A 176 -16.12 -7.02 6.60
CA GLU A 176 -15.73 -7.04 8.02
C GLU A 176 -14.79 -5.90 8.37
N ILE A 177 -13.82 -5.59 7.51
CA ILE A 177 -12.90 -4.45 7.69
C ILE A 177 -13.67 -3.13 7.71
N LEU A 178 -14.60 -2.95 6.78
CA LEU A 178 -15.45 -1.77 6.70
C LEU A 178 -16.33 -1.64 7.95
N LYS A 179 -16.89 -2.76 8.42
CA LYS A 179 -17.69 -2.80 9.66
C LYS A 179 -16.84 -2.41 10.87
N ASP A 180 -15.63 -3.00 11.01
CA ASP A 180 -14.73 -2.70 12.13
C ASP A 180 -14.27 -1.22 12.10
N ALA A 181 -14.00 -0.66 10.92
CA ALA A 181 -13.67 0.76 10.77
C ALA A 181 -14.81 1.68 11.24
N LYS A 182 -16.04 1.34 10.87
CA LYS A 182 -17.24 2.08 11.29
C LYS A 182 -17.47 2.01 12.80
N GLU A 183 -17.36 0.82 13.37
CA GLU A 183 -17.50 0.64 14.83
C GLU A 183 -16.43 1.45 15.59
N LEU A 184 -15.18 1.39 15.16
CA LEU A 184 -14.11 2.16 15.79
C LEU A 184 -14.34 3.66 15.66
N HIS A 185 -14.82 4.13 14.50
CA HIS A 185 -15.15 5.54 14.31
C HIS A 185 -16.18 6.03 15.36
N GLU A 186 -17.24 5.24 15.61
CA GLU A 186 -18.24 5.54 16.63
C GLU A 186 -17.65 5.49 18.04
N TYR A 187 -16.78 4.52 18.36
CA TYR A 187 -16.12 4.45 19.66
C TYR A 187 -15.22 5.66 19.93
N LEU A 188 -14.44 6.09 18.94
CA LEU A 188 -13.57 7.27 19.05
C LEU A 188 -14.39 8.55 19.26
N ARG A 189 -15.57 8.64 18.64
CA ARG A 189 -16.51 9.76 18.86
C ARG A 189 -17.11 9.70 20.26
N ASN A 190 -17.66 8.55 20.65
CA ASN A 190 -18.48 8.42 21.85
C ASN A 190 -17.65 8.41 23.14
N TYR A 191 -16.47 7.83 23.14
CA TYR A 191 -15.62 7.70 24.33
C TYR A 191 -14.42 8.63 24.35
N GLY A 192 -13.96 9.10 23.18
CA GLY A 192 -12.80 9.99 23.05
C GLY A 192 -13.16 11.44 22.80
N ASN A 193 -14.42 11.72 22.39
CA ASN A 193 -14.86 13.04 21.92
C ASN A 193 -13.90 13.67 20.90
N LEU A 194 -13.34 12.81 20.02
CA LEU A 194 -12.34 13.21 19.04
C LEU A 194 -13.00 13.83 17.81
N SER A 195 -12.39 14.88 17.31
CA SER A 195 -12.77 15.46 16.01
C SER A 195 -12.43 14.50 14.88
N ASP A 196 -13.06 14.69 13.72
CA ASP A 196 -12.82 13.82 12.56
C ASP A 196 -11.36 13.84 12.07
N LYS A 197 -10.62 14.93 12.29
CA LYS A 197 -9.19 15.01 11.97
C LYS A 197 -8.31 14.28 12.99
N ASP A 198 -8.75 14.20 14.24
CA ASP A 198 -7.97 13.64 15.34
C ASP A 198 -8.06 12.10 15.38
N LYS A 199 -9.22 11.54 14.99
CA LYS A 199 -9.45 10.10 14.98
C LYS A 199 -8.38 9.32 14.20
N PRO A 200 -8.06 9.69 12.93
CA PRO A 200 -7.01 9.00 12.16
C PRO A 200 -5.63 9.11 12.80
N LEU A 201 -5.33 10.22 13.48
CA LEU A 201 -4.05 10.40 14.19
C LEU A 201 -3.93 9.43 15.37
N VAL A 202 -4.99 9.31 16.17
CA VAL A 202 -5.02 8.37 17.29
C VAL A 202 -4.86 6.92 16.81
N VAL A 203 -5.58 6.53 15.76
CA VAL A 203 -5.47 5.21 15.13
C VAL A 203 -4.05 4.96 14.63
N SER A 204 -3.48 5.91 13.87
CA SER A 204 -2.12 5.82 13.34
C SER A 204 -1.07 5.67 14.44
N GLY A 205 -1.19 6.47 15.50
CA GLY A 205 -0.28 6.42 16.63
C GLY A 205 -0.34 5.09 17.38
N ILE A 206 -1.54 4.57 17.61
CA ILE A 206 -1.70 3.25 18.25
C ILE A 206 -1.10 2.14 17.39
N LEU A 207 -1.29 2.16 16.06
CA LEU A 207 -0.71 1.15 15.18
C LEU A 207 0.83 1.18 15.18
N LEU A 208 1.45 2.36 15.23
CA LEU A 208 2.90 2.48 15.40
C LEU A 208 3.36 1.93 16.76
N ALA A 209 2.62 2.22 17.84
CA ALA A 209 2.93 1.70 19.18
C ALA A 209 2.80 0.17 19.25
N LEU A 210 1.78 -0.41 18.60
CA LEU A 210 1.58 -1.85 18.53
C LEU A 210 2.76 -2.56 17.85
N LYS A 211 3.41 -1.93 16.88
CA LYS A 211 4.61 -2.47 16.23
C LYS A 211 5.77 -2.65 17.22
N GLU A 212 5.84 -1.86 18.28
CA GLU A 212 6.85 -1.96 19.32
C GLU A 212 6.64 -3.14 20.29
N ILE A 213 5.49 -3.84 20.23
CA ILE A 213 5.29 -5.10 20.97
C ILE A 213 6.35 -6.14 20.57
N GLU A 214 6.68 -6.21 19.29
CA GLU A 214 7.68 -7.15 18.76
C GLU A 214 9.10 -6.91 19.31
N HIS A 215 9.35 -5.68 19.75
CA HIS A 215 10.63 -5.25 20.31
C HIS A 215 10.61 -5.12 21.84
N LYS A 216 9.53 -5.56 22.51
CA LYS A 216 9.32 -5.46 23.97
C LYS A 216 9.38 -4.03 24.54
N ASN A 217 9.24 -3.02 23.72
CA ASN A 217 9.20 -1.63 24.15
C ASN A 217 7.80 -1.16 24.50
N PHE A 218 6.78 -1.99 24.23
CA PHE A 218 5.38 -1.69 24.50
C PHE A 218 4.60 -2.96 24.85
N SER A 219 3.72 -2.88 25.85
CA SER A 219 2.75 -3.93 26.20
C SER A 219 1.38 -3.31 26.41
N ILE A 220 0.34 -3.96 25.88
CA ILE A 220 -1.05 -3.54 26.09
C ILE A 220 -1.44 -3.68 27.57
N ASP A 221 -0.87 -4.67 28.28
CA ASP A 221 -1.14 -4.91 29.68
C ASP A 221 -0.61 -3.79 30.58
N ASP A 222 0.39 -3.05 30.14
CA ASP A 222 0.91 -1.88 30.86
C ASP A 222 -0.06 -0.69 30.86
N LEU A 223 -1.08 -0.70 30.01
CA LEU A 223 -2.11 0.35 29.96
C LEU A 223 -3.11 0.15 31.10
N VAL A 224 -2.83 0.71 32.26
CA VAL A 224 -3.63 0.51 33.49
C VAL A 224 -4.35 1.77 33.97
N GLY A 225 -4.24 2.87 33.25
CA GLY A 225 -4.87 4.15 33.65
C GLY A 225 -4.15 4.82 34.82
N ASP A 226 -2.83 4.73 34.90
CA ASP A 226 -2.02 5.42 35.89
C ASP A 226 -2.06 6.93 35.70
N LYS A 227 -2.14 7.70 36.78
CA LYS A 227 -2.20 9.17 36.74
C LYS A 227 -0.85 9.83 36.44
N LEU A 228 0.27 9.21 36.84
CA LEU A 228 1.61 9.76 36.64
C LEU A 228 2.22 9.32 35.30
N LYS A 229 2.07 8.04 34.96
CA LYS A 229 2.48 7.46 33.68
C LYS A 229 1.22 7.07 32.92
N THR A 230 0.55 8.05 32.38
CA THR A 230 -0.73 7.85 31.67
C THR A 230 -0.58 6.87 30.50
N ASP A 231 -1.67 6.22 30.11
CA ASP A 231 -1.67 5.28 28.98
C ASP A 231 -1.25 5.99 27.69
N GLY A 232 -1.67 7.26 27.50
CA GLY A 232 -1.25 8.07 26.37
C GLY A 232 0.23 8.39 26.37
N LEU A 233 0.85 8.60 27.53
CA LEU A 233 2.31 8.81 27.60
C LEU A 233 3.07 7.53 27.22
N LYS A 234 2.59 6.35 27.61
CA LYS A 234 3.20 5.06 27.24
C LYS A 234 3.10 4.81 25.74
N ILE A 235 1.92 5.03 25.15
CA ILE A 235 1.71 4.93 23.70
C ILE A 235 2.60 5.94 22.97
N TYR A 236 2.65 7.20 23.41
CA TYR A 236 3.46 8.24 22.81
C TYR A 236 4.97 7.91 22.83
N ASN A 237 5.46 7.32 23.93
CA ASN A 237 6.85 6.87 24.02
C ASN A 237 7.11 5.72 23.04
N ALA A 238 6.21 4.75 22.93
CA ALA A 238 6.33 3.67 21.96
C ALA A 238 6.32 4.20 20.50
N ILE A 239 5.50 5.22 20.20
CA ILE A 239 5.53 5.89 18.88
C ILE A 239 6.92 6.49 18.64
N ARG A 240 7.49 7.21 19.62
CA ARG A 240 8.83 7.79 19.48
C ARG A 240 9.89 6.72 19.22
N ASP A 241 9.86 5.64 20.01
CA ASP A 241 10.79 4.52 19.86
C ASP A 241 10.67 3.86 18.46
N ASN A 242 9.44 3.73 17.93
CA ASN A 242 9.20 3.24 16.58
C ASN A 242 9.76 4.19 15.51
N LEU A 243 9.55 5.50 15.63
CA LEU A 243 10.10 6.48 14.69
C LEU A 243 11.64 6.50 14.70
N ASP A 244 12.26 6.31 15.88
CA ASP A 244 13.71 6.17 16.03
C ASP A 244 14.23 4.91 15.35
N ARG A 245 13.61 3.78 15.59
CA ARG A 245 13.93 2.49 14.96
C ARG A 245 13.77 2.56 13.44
N SER A 246 12.71 3.19 12.96
CA SER A 246 12.45 3.42 11.54
C SER A 246 13.41 4.44 10.91
N GLN A 247 14.34 5.00 11.67
CA GLN A 247 15.34 5.97 11.20
C GLN A 247 14.73 7.20 10.49
N VAL A 248 13.57 7.65 10.95
CA VAL A 248 12.89 8.81 10.37
C VAL A 248 13.78 10.03 10.47
N SER A 249 14.07 10.65 9.33
CA SER A 249 14.97 11.81 9.21
C SER A 249 14.43 12.82 8.20
N PRO A 250 14.76 14.12 8.33
CA PRO A 250 15.56 14.74 9.41
C PRO A 250 14.81 14.82 10.75
N GLU A 251 15.48 15.18 11.83
CA GLU A 251 14.88 15.29 13.18
C GLU A 251 13.66 16.22 13.19
N THR A 252 13.69 17.30 12.44
CA THR A 252 12.54 18.22 12.28
C THR A 252 11.27 17.53 11.74
N LYS A 253 11.43 16.47 10.94
CA LYS A 253 10.31 15.65 10.45
C LYS A 253 9.74 14.80 11.58
N LYS A 254 10.59 14.16 12.36
CA LYS A 254 10.20 13.38 13.54
C LYS A 254 9.48 14.26 14.56
N ASP A 255 10.00 15.48 14.83
CA ASP A 255 9.34 16.43 15.72
C ASP A 255 7.94 16.83 15.22
N LYS A 256 7.77 17.05 13.90
CA LYS A 256 6.46 17.33 13.31
C LYS A 256 5.48 16.15 13.53
N LEU A 257 5.92 14.91 13.31
CA LEU A 257 5.09 13.73 13.55
C LEU A 257 4.72 13.61 15.03
N LEU A 258 5.68 13.72 15.92
CA LEU A 258 5.47 13.66 17.36
C LEU A 258 4.55 14.77 17.86
N SER A 259 4.59 15.96 17.26
CA SER A 259 3.67 17.05 17.59
C SER A 259 2.22 16.71 17.22
N GLN A 260 1.99 16.01 16.11
CA GLN A 260 0.63 15.55 15.74
C GLN A 260 0.15 14.43 16.66
N PHE A 261 1.02 13.51 17.08
CA PHE A 261 0.67 12.44 18.00
C PHE A 261 0.55 12.91 19.47
N ALA A 262 0.94 14.14 19.81
CA ALA A 262 0.83 14.68 21.15
C ALA A 262 -0.62 14.65 21.69
N ILE A 263 -1.63 14.71 20.80
CA ILE A 263 -3.04 14.56 21.15
C ILE A 263 -3.32 13.30 21.98
N ILE A 264 -2.58 12.21 21.75
CA ILE A 264 -2.74 10.93 22.48
C ILE A 264 -2.42 11.09 23.97
N LYS A 265 -1.33 11.80 24.29
CA LYS A 265 -0.90 12.00 25.69
C LYS A 265 -1.56 13.21 26.35
N ASP A 266 -1.94 14.24 25.56
CA ASP A 266 -2.38 15.53 26.10
C ASP A 266 -3.92 15.59 26.29
N THR A 267 -4.68 14.71 25.63
CA THR A 267 -6.15 14.67 25.75
C THR A 267 -6.56 13.94 27.01
N VAL A 268 -7.10 14.66 27.98
CA VAL A 268 -7.45 14.14 29.31
C VAL A 268 -8.46 13.00 29.23
N ILE A 269 -9.55 13.15 28.45
CA ILE A 269 -10.61 12.15 28.32
C ILE A 269 -10.11 10.80 27.78
N LEU A 270 -9.06 10.80 26.98
CA LEU A 270 -8.45 9.57 26.46
C LEU A 270 -7.68 8.80 27.53
N ASN A 271 -7.19 9.49 28.55
CA ASN A 271 -6.29 8.99 29.58
C ASN A 271 -6.98 8.68 30.90
N GLU A 272 -8.22 9.11 31.09
CA GLU A 272 -9.00 8.83 32.28
C GLU A 272 -9.86 7.57 32.10
N LYS A 273 -10.10 6.85 33.21
CA LYS A 273 -10.99 5.69 33.21
C LYS A 273 -12.41 6.13 32.84
N ASN A 274 -12.97 5.50 31.82
CA ASN A 274 -14.35 5.65 31.44
C ASN A 274 -15.21 4.64 32.19
N ASP A 275 -16.28 5.09 32.84
CA ASP A 275 -17.14 4.24 33.70
C ASP A 275 -17.84 3.13 32.88
N VAL A 276 -18.19 3.38 31.61
CA VAL A 276 -18.85 2.38 30.74
C VAL A 276 -17.84 1.32 30.30
N LEU A 277 -16.61 1.73 29.97
CA LEU A 277 -15.57 0.82 29.46
C LEU A 277 -14.85 0.07 30.60
N GLY A 278 -14.90 0.57 31.83
CA GLY A 278 -14.13 0.05 32.96
C GLY A 278 -12.61 0.21 32.82
N LYS A 279 -12.15 0.91 31.78
CA LYS A 279 -10.75 1.16 31.43
C LYS A 279 -10.63 2.50 30.73
N THR A 280 -9.40 2.94 30.44
CA THR A 280 -9.18 4.16 29.63
C THR A 280 -9.64 3.92 28.19
N PRO A 281 -10.14 4.96 27.48
CA PRO A 281 -10.44 4.86 26.05
C PRO A 281 -9.23 4.41 25.22
N LEU A 282 -8.01 4.87 25.54
CA LEU A 282 -6.80 4.45 24.84
C LEU A 282 -6.51 2.96 24.98
N LYS A 283 -6.67 2.38 26.17
CA LYS A 283 -6.54 0.92 26.34
C LYS A 283 -7.57 0.19 25.49
N PHE A 284 -8.83 0.64 25.52
CA PHE A 284 -9.90 0.04 24.74
C PHE A 284 -9.61 0.08 23.23
N TYR A 285 -9.19 1.24 22.70
CA TYR A 285 -8.85 1.36 21.27
C TYR A 285 -7.63 0.54 20.89
N THR A 286 -6.64 0.44 21.78
CA THR A 286 -5.43 -0.36 21.55
C THR A 286 -5.76 -1.84 21.48
N GLU A 287 -6.57 -2.35 22.39
CA GLU A 287 -7.06 -3.74 22.36
C GLU A 287 -7.92 -4.01 21.13
N TYR A 288 -8.80 -3.07 20.77
CA TYR A 288 -9.64 -3.18 19.58
C TYR A 288 -8.80 -3.27 18.31
N LEU A 289 -7.90 -2.31 18.09
CA LEU A 289 -7.00 -2.27 16.94
C LEU A 289 -6.08 -3.49 16.88
N TYR A 290 -5.57 -3.93 18.00
CA TYR A 290 -4.74 -5.13 18.06
C TYR A 290 -5.49 -6.37 17.58
N ASN A 291 -6.69 -6.60 18.13
CA ASN A 291 -7.47 -7.80 17.82
C ASN A 291 -8.15 -7.75 16.45
N LYS A 292 -8.56 -6.57 15.99
CA LYS A 292 -9.39 -6.40 14.80
C LYS A 292 -8.60 -6.05 13.54
N LEU A 293 -7.42 -5.43 13.67
CA LEU A 293 -6.66 -4.92 12.53
C LEU A 293 -5.19 -5.34 12.57
N TYR A 294 -4.49 -5.12 13.68
CA TYR A 294 -3.05 -5.28 13.74
C TYR A 294 -2.59 -6.73 13.52
N LYS A 295 -3.27 -7.71 14.11
CA LYS A 295 -2.98 -9.13 13.86
C LYS A 295 -3.04 -9.48 12.38
N THR A 296 -4.06 -8.99 11.69
CA THR A 296 -4.24 -9.21 10.25
C THR A 296 -3.16 -8.53 9.42
N ILE A 297 -2.81 -7.26 9.73
CA ILE A 297 -1.78 -6.50 9.01
C ILE A 297 -0.38 -7.07 9.25
N ARG A 298 -0.08 -7.48 10.46
CA ARG A 298 1.24 -7.96 10.89
C ARG A 298 1.74 -9.13 10.06
N TYR A 299 0.84 -10.05 9.70
CA TYR A 299 1.17 -11.25 8.95
C TYR A 299 0.96 -11.11 7.44
N ASN A 300 0.24 -10.08 6.98
CA ASN A 300 -0.06 -9.89 5.56
C ASN A 300 1.00 -9.00 4.89
N GLN A 301 2.04 -9.63 4.34
CA GLN A 301 2.85 -9.02 3.27
C GLN A 301 2.17 -9.14 1.89
N THR A 302 0.95 -9.68 1.85
CA THR A 302 0.20 -9.94 0.63
C THR A 302 -0.41 -8.66 0.03
N SER A 303 -0.83 -8.78 -1.23
CA SER A 303 -1.39 -7.74 -2.11
C SER A 303 -2.64 -7.01 -1.58
N GLU A 304 -3.23 -7.46 -0.48
CA GLU A 304 -4.40 -6.82 0.10
C GLU A 304 -4.02 -5.65 1.00
N ASP A 305 -4.43 -4.47 0.60
CA ASP A 305 -4.23 -3.24 1.36
C ASP A 305 -5.33 -3.08 2.42
N TYR A 306 -5.31 -3.95 3.45
CA TYR A 306 -6.23 -3.86 4.58
C TYR A 306 -6.16 -2.50 5.28
N LEU A 307 -4.95 -1.97 5.43
CA LEU A 307 -4.72 -0.70 6.08
C LEU A 307 -5.27 0.45 5.24
N GLY A 308 -5.05 0.45 3.92
CA GLY A 308 -5.60 1.45 3.02
C GLY A 308 -7.13 1.39 2.94
N ARG A 309 -7.72 0.19 2.92
CA ARG A 309 -9.19 0.01 2.97
C ARG A 309 -9.76 0.52 4.29
N PHE A 310 -9.15 0.14 5.40
CA PHE A 310 -9.54 0.62 6.72
C PHE A 310 -9.48 2.15 6.80
N TYR A 311 -8.37 2.76 6.38
CA TYR A 311 -8.26 4.22 6.37
C TYR A 311 -9.20 4.89 5.36
N GLY A 312 -9.43 4.27 4.20
CA GLY A 312 -10.37 4.77 3.19
C GLY A 312 -11.77 4.89 3.77
N GLU A 313 -12.26 3.83 4.40
CA GLU A 313 -13.56 3.84 5.08
C GLU A 313 -13.57 4.80 6.26
N PHE A 314 -12.52 4.75 7.07
CA PHE A 314 -12.40 5.60 8.24
C PHE A 314 -12.41 7.09 7.88
N MET A 315 -11.75 7.48 6.78
CA MET A 315 -11.75 8.85 6.28
C MET A 315 -13.08 9.24 5.61
N SER A 316 -13.83 8.29 5.05
CA SER A 316 -15.16 8.57 4.46
C SER A 316 -16.17 9.05 5.49
N TYR A 317 -16.05 8.61 6.75
CA TYR A 317 -16.87 9.09 7.87
C TYR A 317 -16.41 10.45 8.43
N SER A 318 -15.20 10.88 8.11
CA SER A 318 -14.64 12.14 8.61
C SER A 318 -15.17 13.40 7.92
N GLY A 319 -16.04 13.25 6.94
CA GLY A 319 -16.70 14.35 6.26
C GLY A 319 -18.20 14.10 6.15
N GLY A 320 -18.98 14.70 7.03
CA GLY A 320 -20.43 14.59 7.02
C GLY A 320 -21.12 15.20 5.79
N ASP A 321 -20.50 15.20 4.61
CA ASP A 321 -21.00 15.44 3.26
C ASP A 321 -19.87 15.33 2.21
N GLY A 322 -18.74 14.68 2.52
CA GLY A 322 -17.61 14.50 1.57
C GLY A 322 -16.93 15.81 1.12
N GLN A 323 -17.48 16.96 1.46
CA GLN A 323 -17.03 18.26 0.98
C GLN A 323 -16.26 19.10 2.02
N SER A 324 -16.36 18.80 3.31
CA SER A 324 -15.81 19.69 4.35
C SER A 324 -14.29 19.71 4.45
N LEU A 325 -13.59 18.70 3.90
CA LEU A 325 -12.12 18.61 3.91
C LEU A 325 -11.49 18.67 2.51
N GLY A 326 -12.27 18.58 1.43
CA GLY A 326 -11.73 18.59 0.06
C GLY A 326 -10.79 17.42 -0.26
N ILE A 327 -10.83 16.35 0.54
CA ILE A 327 -9.94 15.21 0.42
C ILE A 327 -10.70 14.08 -0.28
N VAL A 328 -10.23 13.73 -1.48
CA VAL A 328 -10.74 12.61 -2.24
C VAL A 328 -9.66 11.54 -2.28
N LEU A 329 -9.89 10.43 -1.58
CA LEU A 329 -8.96 9.30 -1.62
C LEU A 329 -9.04 8.59 -2.97
N THR A 330 -7.91 8.32 -3.58
CA THR A 330 -7.84 7.60 -4.85
C THR A 330 -8.12 6.11 -4.61
N PRO A 331 -9.10 5.51 -5.30
CA PRO A 331 -9.38 4.09 -5.16
C PRO A 331 -8.18 3.21 -5.53
N LYS A 332 -8.00 2.10 -4.82
CA LYS A 332 -6.84 1.19 -5.01
C LYS A 332 -6.71 0.68 -6.44
N HIS A 333 -7.83 0.32 -7.09
CA HIS A 333 -7.79 -0.15 -8.48
C HIS A 333 -7.24 0.89 -9.44
N ILE A 334 -7.46 2.19 -9.19
CA ILE A 334 -6.88 3.29 -9.95
C ILE A 334 -5.38 3.43 -9.65
N CYS A 335 -4.96 3.30 -8.37
CA CYS A 335 -3.54 3.35 -8.03
C CYS A 335 -2.75 2.21 -8.71
N ASN A 336 -3.33 1.00 -8.76
CA ASN A 336 -2.73 -0.13 -9.46
C ASN A 336 -2.71 0.08 -10.99
N LEU A 337 -3.81 0.61 -11.55
CA LEU A 337 -3.90 0.91 -12.97
C LEU A 337 -2.83 1.92 -13.41
N PHE A 338 -2.45 2.87 -12.55
CA PHE A 338 -1.36 3.80 -12.81
C PHE A 338 -0.04 3.06 -13.04
N CYS A 339 0.30 2.12 -12.17
CA CYS A 339 1.53 1.33 -12.29
C CYS A 339 1.55 0.51 -13.59
N GLU A 340 0.39 -0.07 -13.96
CA GLU A 340 0.24 -0.88 -15.17
C GLU A 340 0.33 -0.03 -16.45
N LEU A 341 -0.35 1.13 -16.52
CA LEU A 341 -0.38 2.00 -17.71
C LEU A 341 0.99 2.59 -18.08
N ILE A 342 1.85 2.85 -17.10
CA ILE A 342 3.20 3.37 -17.35
C ILE A 342 4.24 2.26 -17.44
N ASP A 343 3.87 1.00 -17.25
CA ASP A 343 4.76 -0.16 -17.15
C ASP A 343 5.91 0.12 -16.17
N LEU A 344 5.52 0.45 -14.91
CA LEU A 344 6.46 0.82 -13.83
C LEU A 344 7.55 -0.24 -13.67
N LYS A 345 8.79 0.16 -13.49
CA LYS A 345 9.95 -0.74 -13.33
C LYS A 345 10.44 -0.73 -11.88
N SER A 346 11.11 -1.81 -11.45
CA SER A 346 11.76 -1.88 -10.13
C SER A 346 12.84 -0.80 -9.92
N THR A 347 13.40 -0.28 -11.02
CA THR A 347 14.45 0.74 -11.03
C THR A 347 13.92 2.18 -11.05
N ASP A 348 12.61 2.38 -11.22
CA ASP A 348 12.01 3.72 -11.27
C ASP A 348 12.08 4.43 -9.92
N VAL A 349 12.12 5.75 -9.98
CA VAL A 349 11.97 6.63 -8.81
C VAL A 349 10.65 7.39 -8.96
N VAL A 350 9.74 7.16 -8.01
CA VAL A 350 8.36 7.66 -8.06
C VAL A 350 8.22 8.93 -7.20
N LEU A 351 7.56 9.94 -7.76
CA LEU A 351 7.18 11.16 -7.07
C LEU A 351 5.66 11.34 -7.08
N ASP A 352 5.05 11.41 -5.90
CA ASP A 352 3.65 11.83 -5.70
C ASP A 352 3.60 13.16 -4.96
N PRO A 353 3.36 14.29 -5.65
CA PRO A 353 3.42 15.61 -5.04
C PRO A 353 2.18 16.01 -4.26
N CYS A 354 1.12 15.20 -4.25
CA CYS A 354 -0.12 15.39 -3.51
C CYS A 354 -0.52 14.07 -2.84
N CYS A 355 0.39 13.49 -2.06
CA CYS A 355 0.34 12.06 -1.74
C CYS A 355 -0.81 11.65 -0.80
N GLY A 356 -1.48 12.59 -0.14
CA GLY A 356 -2.63 12.29 0.73
C GLY A 356 -2.29 11.23 1.78
N THR A 357 -2.86 10.03 1.68
CA THR A 357 -2.54 8.86 2.52
C THR A 357 -1.42 7.99 1.95
N ALA A 358 -0.73 8.43 0.90
CA ALA A 358 0.31 7.72 0.16
C ALA A 358 -0.19 6.52 -0.69
N GLY A 359 -1.44 6.56 -1.17
CA GLY A 359 -2.04 5.45 -1.92
C GLY A 359 -1.24 5.06 -3.18
N PHE A 360 -0.82 6.03 -4.01
CA PHE A 360 0.02 5.77 -5.18
C PHE A 360 1.39 5.21 -4.80
N LEU A 361 2.05 5.77 -3.78
CA LEU A 361 3.37 5.31 -3.35
C LEU A 361 3.33 3.89 -2.79
N VAL A 362 2.27 3.53 -2.07
CA VAL A 362 2.05 2.15 -1.57
C VAL A 362 1.84 1.18 -2.73
N SER A 363 1.00 1.53 -3.72
CA SER A 363 0.78 0.69 -4.90
C SER A 363 2.05 0.56 -5.75
N ALA A 364 2.80 1.66 -5.94
CA ALA A 364 4.08 1.65 -6.64
C ALA A 364 5.11 0.77 -5.91
N MET A 365 5.24 0.91 -4.58
CA MET A 365 6.13 0.07 -3.78
C MET A 365 5.82 -1.42 -3.96
N HIS A 366 4.54 -1.79 -3.87
CA HIS A 366 4.10 -3.17 -4.03
C HIS A 366 4.41 -3.72 -5.43
N ASP A 367 4.08 -2.95 -6.49
CA ASP A 367 4.33 -3.33 -7.88
C ASP A 367 5.84 -3.50 -8.16
N MET A 368 6.66 -2.54 -7.72
CA MET A 368 8.11 -2.58 -7.90
C MET A 368 8.76 -3.74 -7.15
N LEU A 369 8.35 -4.00 -5.89
CA LEU A 369 8.85 -5.14 -5.09
C LEU A 369 8.49 -6.49 -5.72
N GLY A 370 7.34 -6.60 -6.37
CA GLY A 370 6.91 -7.79 -7.10
C GLY A 370 7.72 -8.08 -8.37
N LYS A 371 8.43 -7.08 -8.91
CA LYS A 371 9.21 -7.17 -10.16
C LYS A 371 10.70 -7.50 -9.95
N THR A 372 11.14 -7.61 -8.71
CA THR A 372 12.53 -7.97 -8.39
C THR A 372 12.62 -9.00 -7.27
N SER A 373 13.57 -9.92 -7.39
CA SER A 373 13.96 -10.81 -6.30
C SER A 373 15.23 -10.34 -5.57
N ASP A 374 15.94 -9.34 -6.14
CA ASP A 374 17.18 -8.83 -5.57
C ASP A 374 16.94 -8.03 -4.29
N LYS A 375 17.67 -8.38 -3.22
CA LYS A 375 17.51 -7.76 -1.89
C LYS A 375 17.96 -6.29 -1.87
N GLN A 376 19.03 -5.96 -2.61
CA GLN A 376 19.53 -4.58 -2.64
C GLN A 376 18.57 -3.67 -3.39
N GLU A 377 17.97 -4.16 -4.49
CA GLU A 377 16.90 -3.46 -5.19
C GLU A 377 15.67 -3.27 -4.28
N LYS A 378 15.23 -4.32 -3.57
CA LYS A 378 14.11 -4.20 -2.62
C LYS A 378 14.37 -3.16 -1.53
N MET A 379 15.61 -3.13 -1.00
CA MET A 379 15.99 -2.09 -0.02
C MET A 379 16.05 -0.71 -0.66
N ALA A 380 16.53 -0.57 -1.89
CA ALA A 380 16.59 0.69 -2.62
C ALA A 380 15.16 1.24 -2.88
N ILE A 381 14.23 0.37 -3.33
CA ILE A 381 12.82 0.71 -3.51
C ILE A 381 12.25 1.32 -2.23
N LYS A 382 12.37 0.61 -1.11
CA LYS A 382 11.82 1.05 0.18
C LYS A 382 12.47 2.33 0.73
N ARG A 383 13.77 2.56 0.49
CA ARG A 383 14.53 3.63 1.14
C ARG A 383 14.71 4.89 0.29
N ASN A 384 14.76 4.73 -1.04
CA ASN A 384 15.29 5.80 -1.90
C ASN A 384 14.42 6.14 -3.10
N GLN A 385 13.46 5.27 -3.49
CA GLN A 385 12.78 5.39 -4.78
C GLN A 385 11.34 5.94 -4.67
N LEU A 386 10.82 6.15 -3.47
CA LEU A 386 9.46 6.63 -3.24
C LEU A 386 9.49 7.99 -2.56
N HIS A 387 9.02 9.02 -3.25
CA HIS A 387 9.04 10.41 -2.78
C HIS A 387 7.63 10.99 -2.80
N GLY A 388 7.30 11.85 -1.84
CA GLY A 388 6.00 12.51 -1.81
C GLY A 388 6.01 13.85 -1.12
N PHE A 389 5.02 14.69 -1.46
CA PHE A 389 4.69 15.91 -0.75
C PHE A 389 3.26 15.85 -0.26
N GLU A 390 3.03 16.39 0.93
CA GLU A 390 1.69 16.58 1.48
C GLU A 390 1.64 17.90 2.27
N LEU A 391 0.69 18.73 1.92
CA LEU A 391 0.55 20.05 2.53
C LEU A 391 -0.01 19.98 3.95
N GLN A 392 -0.97 19.07 4.19
CA GLN A 392 -1.70 18.99 5.46
C GLN A 392 -0.92 18.15 6.48
N PRO A 393 -0.51 18.70 7.65
CA PRO A 393 0.32 17.97 8.61
C PRO A 393 -0.28 16.66 9.11
N TYR A 394 -1.62 16.61 9.32
CA TYR A 394 -2.27 15.39 9.75
C TYR A 394 -2.30 14.30 8.66
N MET A 395 -2.53 14.66 7.38
CA MET A 395 -2.46 13.73 6.26
C MET A 395 -1.02 13.24 6.03
N PHE A 396 -0.06 14.14 6.11
CA PHE A 396 1.36 13.79 6.09
C PHE A 396 1.72 12.76 7.18
N THR A 397 1.14 12.91 8.38
CA THR A 397 1.36 11.96 9.48
C THR A 397 0.76 10.59 9.17
N ILE A 398 -0.45 10.55 8.62
CA ILE A 398 -1.11 9.31 8.18
C ILE A 398 -0.30 8.65 7.05
N ALA A 399 0.11 9.41 6.03
CA ALA A 399 0.92 8.92 4.92
C ALA A 399 2.23 8.30 5.41
N THR A 400 2.95 9.02 6.30
CA THR A 400 4.22 8.55 6.87
C THR A 400 4.00 7.26 7.67
N THR A 401 2.94 7.19 8.48
CA THR A 401 2.58 5.97 9.22
C THR A 401 2.29 4.80 8.28
N ASN A 402 1.53 5.04 7.21
CA ASN A 402 1.21 4.02 6.20
C ASN A 402 2.49 3.44 5.57
N MET A 403 3.45 4.29 5.22
CA MET A 403 4.72 3.86 4.65
C MET A 403 5.55 3.07 5.68
N ILE A 404 5.67 3.55 6.92
CA ILE A 404 6.42 2.88 7.99
C ILE A 404 5.84 1.50 8.32
N LEU A 405 4.52 1.37 8.40
CA LEU A 405 3.86 0.09 8.69
C LEU A 405 4.12 -0.97 7.61
N ARG A 406 4.41 -0.54 6.38
CA ARG A 406 4.76 -1.43 5.24
C ARG A 406 6.27 -1.63 5.06
N GLY A 407 7.08 -1.16 6.01
CA GLY A 407 8.52 -1.37 6.02
C GLY A 407 9.34 -0.36 5.22
N ASP A 408 8.73 0.75 4.78
CA ASP A 408 9.47 1.94 4.31
C ASP A 408 9.96 2.73 5.53
N GLY A 409 11.15 2.36 6.04
CA GLY A 409 11.66 2.91 7.29
C GLY A 409 12.05 4.38 7.22
N LYS A 410 12.41 4.93 6.06
CA LYS A 410 12.91 6.32 5.96
C LYS A 410 11.88 7.31 5.46
N SER A 411 10.84 6.83 4.79
CA SER A 411 9.81 7.64 4.15
C SER A 411 10.31 8.99 3.61
N ASN A 412 10.50 9.10 2.29
CA ASN A 412 10.95 10.37 1.67
C ASN A 412 9.77 11.33 1.45
N LEU A 413 8.83 11.35 2.39
CA LEU A 413 7.71 12.28 2.40
C LEU A 413 8.13 13.62 3.01
N ILE A 414 7.61 14.71 2.47
CA ILE A 414 7.87 16.09 2.89
C ILE A 414 6.53 16.77 3.18
N CYS A 415 6.41 17.37 4.37
CA CYS A 415 5.25 18.18 4.74
C CYS A 415 5.46 19.62 4.28
N ASP A 416 5.06 19.93 3.05
CA ASP A 416 5.21 21.27 2.45
C ASP A 416 4.28 21.46 1.25
N ASP A 417 4.13 22.72 0.78
CA ASP A 417 3.40 23.05 -0.45
C ASP A 417 4.27 22.74 -1.68
N PHE A 418 3.82 21.78 -2.49
CA PHE A 418 4.54 21.36 -3.68
C PHE A 418 4.69 22.49 -4.72
N LEU A 419 3.67 23.33 -4.92
CA LEU A 419 3.74 24.44 -5.87
C LEU A 419 4.72 25.54 -5.44
N SER A 420 5.10 25.59 -4.16
CA SER A 420 6.10 26.51 -3.66
C SER A 420 7.54 26.02 -3.86
N GLN A 421 7.72 24.74 -4.23
CA GLN A 421 9.04 24.16 -4.44
C GLN A 421 9.62 24.59 -5.79
N ASP A 422 10.93 24.73 -5.84
CA ASP A 422 11.65 24.90 -7.11
C ASP A 422 11.69 23.54 -7.83
N SER A 423 10.98 23.43 -8.97
CA SER A 423 10.87 22.20 -9.74
C SER A 423 12.23 21.64 -10.18
N SER A 424 13.22 22.51 -10.47
CA SER A 424 14.57 22.08 -10.84
C SER A 424 15.30 21.40 -9.68
N LYS A 425 15.07 21.85 -8.44
CA LYS A 425 15.60 21.19 -7.23
C LYS A 425 14.89 19.89 -6.91
N VAL A 426 13.58 19.80 -7.20
CA VAL A 426 12.83 18.55 -7.08
C VAL A 426 13.33 17.55 -8.12
N GLN A 427 13.57 17.99 -9.35
CA GLN A 427 14.10 17.15 -10.45
C GLN A 427 15.46 16.52 -10.09
N LEU A 428 16.32 17.23 -9.33
CA LEU A 428 17.60 16.68 -8.87
C LEU A 428 17.48 15.44 -7.97
N LYS A 429 16.28 15.12 -7.45
CA LYS A 429 16.01 13.85 -6.77
C LYS A 429 15.97 12.66 -7.71
N GLY A 430 15.95 12.88 -9.03
CA GLY A 430 16.04 11.83 -10.05
C GLY A 430 14.74 11.07 -10.29
N ALA A 431 13.58 11.66 -9.95
CA ALA A 431 12.29 11.01 -10.18
C ALA A 431 12.07 10.76 -11.69
N THR A 432 11.86 9.48 -12.04
CA THR A 432 11.58 9.01 -13.41
C THR A 432 10.09 8.91 -13.69
N VAL A 433 9.28 8.80 -12.62
CA VAL A 433 7.83 8.65 -12.70
C VAL A 433 7.16 9.64 -11.75
N GLY A 434 6.19 10.39 -12.28
CA GLY A 434 5.26 11.21 -11.50
C GLY A 434 3.87 10.59 -11.47
N MET A 435 3.29 10.41 -10.29
CA MET A 435 1.90 9.98 -10.08
C MET A 435 1.18 11.02 -9.25
N MET A 436 -0.02 11.43 -9.63
CA MET A 436 -0.71 12.49 -8.89
C MET A 436 -2.22 12.45 -9.01
N ASN A 437 -2.89 12.71 -7.89
CA ASN A 437 -4.26 13.16 -7.80
C ASN A 437 -4.25 14.56 -7.13
N PRO A 438 -4.24 15.67 -7.89
CA PRO A 438 -4.13 17.00 -7.30
C PRO A 438 -5.43 17.41 -6.59
N PRO A 439 -5.40 18.43 -5.72
CA PRO A 439 -6.62 18.97 -5.13
C PRO A 439 -7.52 19.62 -6.21
N TYR A 440 -8.81 19.28 -6.20
CA TYR A 440 -9.77 19.76 -7.21
C TYR A 440 -10.37 21.12 -6.86
N SER A 441 -10.71 21.89 -7.90
CA SER A 441 -11.44 23.16 -7.81
C SER A 441 -10.73 24.30 -7.07
N MET A 442 -9.45 24.17 -6.76
CA MET A 442 -8.68 25.27 -6.16
C MET A 442 -8.54 26.45 -7.11
N GLY A 443 -8.51 26.22 -8.42
CA GLY A 443 -8.45 27.24 -9.46
C GLY A 443 -9.63 28.23 -9.49
N LYS A 444 -10.77 27.87 -8.89
CA LYS A 444 -11.90 28.79 -8.72
C LYS A 444 -11.60 29.93 -7.77
N ILE A 445 -10.73 29.72 -6.78
CA ILE A 445 -10.32 30.70 -5.79
C ILE A 445 -9.04 31.39 -6.23
N SER A 446 -8.10 30.64 -6.81
CA SER A 446 -6.73 31.06 -7.14
C SER A 446 -6.34 30.37 -8.46
N PRO A 447 -6.42 31.07 -9.63
CA PRO A 447 -6.17 30.47 -10.94
C PRO A 447 -4.83 29.72 -11.03
N GLU A 448 -3.80 30.22 -10.34
CA GLU A 448 -2.47 29.59 -10.26
C GLU A 448 -2.45 28.25 -9.51
N LYS A 449 -3.52 27.91 -8.80
CA LYS A 449 -3.72 26.63 -8.12
C LYS A 449 -4.72 25.71 -8.84
N CYS A 450 -4.96 25.93 -10.14
CA CYS A 450 -5.75 24.99 -10.92
C CYS A 450 -5.00 23.67 -11.13
N GLU A 451 -5.71 22.60 -11.43
CA GLU A 451 -5.18 21.26 -11.60
C GLU A 451 -4.06 21.22 -12.66
N LEU A 452 -4.18 21.96 -13.77
CA LEU A 452 -3.15 22.06 -14.81
C LEU A 452 -1.84 22.67 -14.29
N SER A 453 -1.88 23.59 -13.32
CA SER A 453 -0.68 24.14 -12.70
C SER A 453 0.12 23.06 -11.95
N PHE A 454 -0.59 22.19 -11.23
CA PHE A 454 0.04 21.03 -10.58
C PHE A 454 0.62 20.06 -11.62
N VAL A 455 -0.08 19.81 -12.72
CA VAL A 455 0.38 18.94 -13.82
C VAL A 455 1.66 19.50 -14.43
N GLU A 456 1.70 20.78 -14.82
CA GLU A 456 2.88 21.41 -15.39
C GLU A 456 4.06 21.42 -14.41
N HIS A 457 3.81 21.74 -13.14
CA HIS A 457 4.85 21.76 -12.12
C HIS A 457 5.43 20.34 -11.88
N LEU A 458 4.59 19.31 -11.89
CA LEU A 458 5.04 17.92 -11.79
C LEU A 458 5.88 17.52 -13.02
N LEU A 459 5.42 17.85 -14.22
CA LEU A 459 6.16 17.60 -15.46
C LEU A 459 7.56 18.24 -15.45
N ASN A 460 7.68 19.47 -14.94
CA ASN A 460 8.96 20.16 -14.76
C ASN A 460 9.82 19.55 -13.64
N SER A 461 9.25 18.77 -12.74
CA SER A 461 9.93 18.12 -11.60
C SER A 461 10.43 16.71 -11.91
N ILE A 462 10.07 16.14 -13.06
CA ILE A 462 10.47 14.80 -13.49
C ILE A 462 11.64 14.89 -14.47
N VAL A 463 12.55 13.92 -14.45
CA VAL A 463 13.68 13.87 -15.37
C VAL A 463 13.22 13.82 -16.83
N VAL A 464 14.04 14.34 -17.75
CA VAL A 464 13.73 14.33 -19.19
C VAL A 464 13.49 12.89 -19.66
N GLY A 465 12.38 12.66 -20.34
CA GLY A 465 11.94 11.34 -20.83
C GLY A 465 11.18 10.51 -19.77
N GLY A 466 11.10 10.99 -18.53
CA GLY A 466 10.31 10.32 -17.49
C GLY A 466 8.81 10.39 -17.76
N LYS A 467 8.05 9.51 -17.14
CA LYS A 467 6.60 9.38 -17.32
C LYS A 467 5.84 10.10 -16.22
N VAL A 468 4.77 10.78 -16.60
CA VAL A 468 3.85 11.42 -15.64
C VAL A 468 2.43 10.94 -15.93
N ILE A 469 1.76 10.46 -14.90
CA ILE A 469 0.38 9.99 -14.96
C ILE A 469 -0.42 10.69 -13.86
N VAL A 470 -1.54 11.28 -14.25
CA VAL A 470 -2.37 12.07 -13.34
C VAL A 470 -3.84 11.70 -13.50
N ILE A 471 -4.60 11.75 -12.41
CA ILE A 471 -6.05 11.69 -12.44
C ILE A 471 -6.61 13.07 -12.10
N VAL A 472 -7.44 13.58 -12.98
CA VAL A 472 -8.01 14.93 -12.87
C VAL A 472 -9.45 14.94 -13.35
N PRO A 473 -10.26 15.96 -12.99
CA PRO A 473 -11.56 16.16 -13.62
C PRO A 473 -11.43 16.32 -15.14
N GLN A 474 -12.37 15.80 -15.92
CA GLN A 474 -12.41 16.00 -17.38
C GLN A 474 -12.38 17.48 -17.76
N SER A 475 -12.98 18.35 -16.95
CA SER A 475 -12.92 19.81 -17.15
C SER A 475 -11.50 20.38 -17.20
N THR A 476 -10.54 19.75 -16.52
CA THR A 476 -9.11 20.11 -16.57
C THR A 476 -8.54 19.92 -17.98
N MET A 477 -8.90 18.83 -18.65
CA MET A 477 -8.45 18.54 -20.01
C MET A 477 -9.12 19.41 -21.05
N THR A 478 -10.31 19.94 -20.79
CA THR A 478 -10.94 20.94 -21.67
C THR A 478 -10.19 22.28 -21.64
N GLY A 479 -9.81 22.77 -20.48
CA GLY A 479 -8.99 23.97 -20.33
C GLY A 479 -9.67 25.24 -20.86
N LYS A 480 -10.82 25.63 -20.28
CA LYS A 480 -11.67 26.70 -20.83
C LYS A 480 -11.14 28.10 -20.59
N SER A 481 -10.45 28.34 -19.49
CA SER A 481 -9.91 29.66 -19.17
C SER A 481 -8.67 30.02 -19.99
N LYS A 482 -8.44 31.32 -20.19
CA LYS A 482 -7.20 31.78 -20.86
C LYS A 482 -5.94 31.34 -20.12
N TYR A 483 -6.00 31.24 -18.80
CA TYR A 483 -4.89 30.77 -17.97
C TYR A 483 -4.57 29.31 -18.26
N GLU A 484 -5.58 28.45 -18.23
CA GLU A 484 -5.44 27.02 -18.53
C GLU A 484 -4.97 26.77 -19.97
N GLN A 485 -5.46 27.57 -20.95
CA GLN A 485 -4.98 27.51 -22.33
C GLN A 485 -3.49 27.84 -22.45
N ASN A 486 -2.99 28.82 -21.67
CA ASN A 486 -1.57 29.15 -21.64
C ASN A 486 -0.75 27.98 -21.07
N ILE A 487 -1.22 27.31 -20.03
CA ILE A 487 -0.55 26.13 -19.48
C ILE A 487 -0.55 24.98 -20.49
N LYS A 488 -1.67 24.69 -21.16
CA LYS A 488 -1.72 23.67 -22.22
C LYS A 488 -0.73 23.97 -23.35
N ASN A 489 -0.60 25.23 -23.75
CA ASN A 489 0.42 25.67 -24.72
C ASN A 489 1.85 25.40 -24.19
N SER A 490 2.11 25.69 -22.93
CA SER A 490 3.40 25.44 -22.30
C SER A 490 3.70 23.94 -22.21
N ILE A 491 2.71 23.14 -21.81
CA ILE A 491 2.84 21.66 -21.74
C ILE A 491 3.21 21.10 -23.12
N VAL A 492 2.49 21.44 -24.18
CA VAL A 492 2.77 20.94 -25.56
C VAL A 492 4.13 21.40 -26.05
N LYS A 493 4.57 22.60 -25.66
CA LYS A 493 5.88 23.14 -26.04
C LYS A 493 7.05 22.41 -25.39
N ASN A 494 6.87 21.92 -24.15
CA ASN A 494 7.97 21.42 -23.32
C ASN A 494 7.86 19.91 -23.01
N HIS A 495 6.67 19.32 -23.15
CA HIS A 495 6.36 17.95 -22.77
C HIS A 495 5.47 17.29 -23.81
N THR A 496 5.37 15.97 -23.78
CA THR A 496 4.56 15.19 -24.73
C THR A 496 3.33 14.61 -24.02
N LEU A 497 2.13 14.84 -24.56
CA LEU A 497 0.94 14.09 -24.19
C LEU A 497 0.96 12.72 -24.91
N GLU A 498 0.83 11.63 -24.17
CA GLU A 498 0.71 10.27 -24.72
C GLU A 498 -0.75 9.91 -24.98
N GLY A 499 -1.63 10.26 -24.08
CA GLY A 499 -3.07 10.05 -24.22
C GLY A 499 -3.87 10.41 -22.98
N VAL A 500 -5.20 10.33 -23.14
CA VAL A 500 -6.17 10.58 -22.07
C VAL A 500 -7.22 9.47 -22.06
N ILE A 501 -7.53 8.97 -20.85
CA ILE A 501 -8.47 7.89 -20.61
C ILE A 501 -9.61 8.44 -19.78
N THR A 502 -10.81 8.50 -20.34
CA THR A 502 -12.05 8.87 -19.62
C THR A 502 -12.43 7.72 -18.70
N LEU A 503 -12.70 7.99 -17.43
CA LEU A 503 -13.05 6.97 -16.44
C LEU A 503 -14.54 6.97 -16.12
N ASN A 504 -14.97 5.92 -15.41
CA ASN A 504 -16.30 5.81 -14.81
C ASN A 504 -16.61 7.03 -13.94
N SER A 505 -17.76 7.65 -14.16
CA SER A 505 -18.21 8.81 -13.39
C SER A 505 -18.37 8.56 -11.88
N ASN A 506 -18.49 7.28 -11.50
CA ASN A 506 -18.58 6.84 -10.12
C ASN A 506 -17.22 6.44 -9.51
N THR A 507 -16.11 6.60 -10.22
CA THR A 507 -14.77 6.29 -9.70
C THR A 507 -14.53 6.95 -8.34
N PHE A 508 -14.98 8.21 -8.19
CA PHE A 508 -15.02 8.91 -6.90
C PHE A 508 -16.44 8.98 -6.39
N TYR A 509 -16.96 7.84 -5.94
CA TYR A 509 -18.34 7.72 -5.47
C TYR A 509 -18.65 8.77 -4.39
N GLY A 510 -19.79 9.47 -4.56
CA GLY A 510 -20.24 10.52 -3.63
C GLY A 510 -19.62 11.91 -3.86
N VAL A 511 -18.63 12.07 -4.74
CA VAL A 511 -17.96 13.36 -5.00
C VAL A 511 -18.53 14.11 -6.20
N GLY A 512 -19.23 13.41 -7.11
CA GLY A 512 -19.88 14.01 -8.30
C GLY A 512 -18.91 14.58 -9.33
N THR A 513 -17.68 14.05 -9.40
CA THR A 513 -16.65 14.45 -10.36
C THR A 513 -16.51 13.40 -11.45
N ASN A 514 -16.49 13.82 -12.72
CA ASN A 514 -16.18 12.94 -13.86
C ASN A 514 -14.66 12.95 -14.08
N PRO A 515 -13.92 11.91 -13.68
CA PRO A 515 -12.47 11.90 -13.78
C PRO A 515 -11.98 11.41 -15.13
N CYS A 516 -10.72 11.76 -15.45
CA CYS A 516 -9.93 11.13 -16.50
C CYS A 516 -8.48 10.97 -16.05
N ILE A 517 -7.80 10.00 -16.63
CA ILE A 517 -6.34 9.82 -16.48
C ILE A 517 -5.69 10.46 -17.71
N ALA A 518 -4.64 11.26 -17.48
CA ALA A 518 -3.78 11.78 -18.54
C ALA A 518 -2.35 11.29 -18.33
N VAL A 519 -1.70 10.85 -19.41
CA VAL A 519 -0.34 10.32 -19.41
C VAL A 519 0.55 11.19 -20.28
N PHE A 520 1.72 11.55 -19.74
CA PHE A 520 2.68 12.43 -20.40
C PHE A 520 4.10 11.86 -20.36
N THR A 521 4.94 12.35 -21.26
CA THR A 521 6.40 12.24 -21.19
C THR A 521 7.00 13.61 -20.89
N ALA A 522 7.79 13.70 -19.82
CA ALA A 522 8.36 14.94 -19.34
C ALA A 522 9.57 15.41 -20.16
N GLY A 523 9.74 16.72 -20.31
CA GLY A 523 10.93 17.35 -20.87
C GLY A 523 11.18 17.13 -22.37
N ILE A 524 10.21 16.58 -23.10
CA ILE A 524 10.28 16.35 -24.55
C ILE A 524 9.11 17.09 -25.20
N ALA A 525 9.40 18.09 -26.04
CA ALA A 525 8.38 18.85 -26.74
C ALA A 525 7.48 17.92 -27.58
N HIS A 526 6.17 18.18 -27.59
CA HIS A 526 5.21 17.36 -28.31
C HIS A 526 5.44 17.41 -29.83
N PRO A 527 5.74 16.27 -30.49
CA PRO A 527 5.92 16.24 -31.94
C PRO A 527 4.59 16.52 -32.65
N LYS A 528 4.62 17.29 -33.72
CA LYS A 528 3.41 17.71 -34.48
C LYS A 528 2.61 16.54 -35.08
N ASP A 529 3.29 15.46 -35.40
CA ASP A 529 2.76 14.25 -36.00
C ASP A 529 2.50 13.13 -35.01
N LYS A 530 2.77 13.37 -33.73
CA LYS A 530 2.52 12.40 -32.67
C LYS A 530 1.03 12.13 -32.55
N LEU A 531 0.65 10.86 -32.67
CA LEU A 531 -0.69 10.39 -32.39
C LEU A 531 -0.84 10.12 -30.89
N CYS A 532 -1.83 10.75 -30.27
CA CYS A 532 -2.22 10.52 -28.88
C CYS A 532 -3.43 9.61 -28.83
N LYS A 533 -3.53 8.78 -27.82
CA LYS A 533 -4.68 7.89 -27.58
C LYS A 533 -5.72 8.58 -26.69
N PHE A 534 -6.94 8.60 -27.17
CA PHE A 534 -8.10 9.07 -26.40
C PHE A 534 -9.06 7.90 -26.23
N ILE A 535 -9.21 7.45 -24.98
CA ILE A 535 -9.91 6.20 -24.65
C ILE A 535 -11.15 6.50 -23.80
N ASP A 536 -12.28 5.91 -24.16
CA ASP A 536 -13.47 5.87 -23.32
C ASP A 536 -13.49 4.58 -22.49
N PHE A 537 -13.09 4.69 -21.24
CA PHE A 537 -13.10 3.61 -20.23
C PHE A 537 -14.16 3.86 -19.17
N SER A 538 -15.28 4.48 -19.53
CA SER A 538 -16.40 4.74 -18.63
C SER A 538 -17.09 3.46 -18.16
N ASP A 539 -17.06 2.36 -18.94
CA ASP A 539 -17.44 1.01 -18.55
C ASP A 539 -16.20 0.22 -18.13
N ASP A 540 -15.76 0.44 -16.90
CA ASP A 540 -14.60 -0.22 -16.29
C ASP A 540 -14.94 -1.54 -15.57
N GLY A 541 -16.24 -1.93 -15.57
CA GLY A 541 -16.71 -3.12 -14.88
C GLY A 541 -16.95 -2.92 -13.38
N TYR A 542 -16.91 -1.68 -12.88
CA TYR A 542 -17.31 -1.34 -11.52
C TYR A 542 -18.72 -0.76 -11.52
N GLU A 543 -19.53 -1.16 -10.54
CA GLU A 543 -20.93 -0.75 -10.42
C GLU A 543 -21.26 -0.24 -9.02
N VAL A 544 -22.14 0.76 -8.94
CA VAL A 544 -22.61 1.28 -7.65
C VAL A 544 -23.65 0.33 -7.06
N GLN A 545 -23.35 -0.22 -5.89
CA GLN A 545 -24.30 -1.03 -5.11
C GLN A 545 -24.79 -0.23 -3.88
N LYS A 546 -26.08 -0.34 -3.63
CA LYS A 546 -26.70 0.33 -2.47
C LYS A 546 -26.03 -0.12 -1.17
N HIS A 547 -25.60 0.83 -0.33
CA HIS A 547 -24.88 0.63 0.94
C HIS A 547 -23.45 0.05 0.84
N ARG A 548 -22.96 -0.28 -0.36
CA ARG A 548 -21.59 -0.83 -0.57
C ARG A 548 -20.69 0.12 -1.37
N GLY A 549 -21.26 1.17 -1.98
CA GLY A 549 -20.50 2.07 -2.85
C GLY A 549 -20.14 1.45 -4.19
N LEU A 550 -18.97 1.80 -4.73
CA LEU A 550 -18.45 1.27 -5.98
C LEU A 550 -17.84 -0.13 -5.75
N VAL A 551 -18.39 -1.13 -6.42
CA VAL A 551 -18.02 -2.55 -6.25
C VAL A 551 -17.51 -3.14 -7.57
N GLU A 552 -16.45 -3.91 -7.48
CA GLU A 552 -15.90 -4.69 -8.59
C GLU A 552 -16.88 -5.79 -9.03
N THR A 553 -17.12 -5.89 -10.34
CA THR A 553 -17.90 -7.00 -10.94
C THR A 553 -16.94 -7.98 -11.63
N GLU A 554 -17.44 -9.16 -11.97
CA GLU A 554 -16.67 -10.18 -12.72
C GLU A 554 -16.07 -9.63 -14.04
N ARG A 555 -16.67 -8.58 -14.62
CA ARG A 555 -16.23 -7.95 -15.86
C ARG A 555 -15.01 -7.04 -15.70
N ALA A 556 -14.73 -6.54 -14.49
CA ALA A 556 -13.72 -5.52 -14.26
C ALA A 556 -12.31 -5.94 -14.72
N LYS A 557 -11.95 -7.21 -14.45
CA LYS A 557 -10.65 -7.77 -14.86
C LYS A 557 -10.49 -7.80 -16.37
N ASP A 558 -11.51 -8.25 -17.10
CA ASP A 558 -11.48 -8.31 -18.57
C ASP A 558 -11.49 -6.93 -19.19
N ARG A 559 -12.26 -5.98 -18.63
CA ARG A 559 -12.28 -4.59 -19.07
C ARG A 559 -10.92 -3.92 -18.89
N LYS A 560 -10.29 -4.11 -17.73
CA LYS A 560 -8.94 -3.60 -17.48
C LYS A 560 -7.92 -4.21 -18.44
N GLN A 561 -7.96 -5.52 -18.67
CA GLN A 561 -7.04 -6.17 -19.61
C GLN A 561 -7.24 -5.63 -21.04
N HIS A 562 -8.47 -5.44 -21.47
CA HIS A 562 -8.77 -4.83 -22.77
C HIS A 562 -8.20 -3.42 -22.88
N LEU A 563 -8.36 -2.58 -21.86
CA LEU A 563 -7.75 -1.24 -21.82
C LEU A 563 -6.23 -1.30 -22.01
N LEU A 564 -5.55 -2.18 -21.26
CA LEU A 564 -4.09 -2.33 -21.32
C LEU A 564 -3.63 -2.83 -22.71
N ASP A 565 -4.36 -3.77 -23.29
CA ASP A 565 -4.01 -4.29 -24.61
C ASP A 565 -4.18 -3.24 -25.71
N VAL A 566 -5.19 -2.37 -25.61
CA VAL A 566 -5.35 -1.19 -26.49
C VAL A 566 -4.28 -0.14 -26.19
N TRP A 567 -3.99 0.13 -24.92
CA TRP A 567 -2.98 1.12 -24.55
C TRP A 567 -1.59 0.79 -25.08
N PHE A 568 -1.22 -0.49 -25.07
CA PHE A 568 0.07 -0.99 -25.54
C PHE A 568 0.06 -1.48 -27.01
N ASP A 569 -0.96 -1.16 -27.80
CA ASP A 569 -1.09 -1.54 -29.24
C ASP A 569 -1.01 -3.06 -29.49
N LYS A 570 -1.54 -3.88 -28.57
CA LYS A 570 -1.53 -5.33 -28.72
C LYS A 570 -2.72 -5.85 -29.53
N ILE A 571 -3.81 -5.10 -29.60
CA ILE A 571 -5.05 -5.46 -30.31
C ILE A 571 -5.59 -4.26 -31.09
N GLU A 572 -6.37 -4.55 -32.15
CA GLU A 572 -7.18 -3.55 -32.84
C GLU A 572 -8.41 -3.16 -32.01
N TYR A 573 -8.89 -1.94 -32.19
CA TYR A 573 -9.99 -1.39 -31.39
C TYR A 573 -10.91 -0.49 -32.23
N PRO A 574 -12.22 -0.44 -31.92
CA PRO A 574 -13.15 0.48 -32.57
C PRO A 574 -12.92 1.92 -32.08
N THR A 575 -13.20 2.90 -32.95
CA THR A 575 -13.10 4.34 -32.63
C THR A 575 -13.99 4.75 -31.48
N LYS A 576 -15.09 4.04 -31.24
CA LYS A 576 -15.96 4.22 -30.09
C LYS A 576 -15.23 4.00 -28.75
N PHE A 577 -14.22 3.11 -28.73
CA PHE A 577 -13.42 2.84 -27.53
C PHE A 577 -12.17 3.70 -27.49
N CYS A 578 -11.43 3.82 -28.61
CA CYS A 578 -10.19 4.58 -28.67
C CYS A 578 -10.05 5.32 -29.99
N VAL A 579 -9.76 6.61 -29.93
CA VAL A 579 -9.37 7.43 -31.08
C VAL A 579 -7.89 7.77 -30.98
N GLN A 580 -7.14 7.54 -32.06
CA GLN A 580 -5.76 8.01 -32.19
C GLN A 580 -5.70 9.20 -33.13
N THR A 581 -5.19 10.34 -32.64
CA THR A 581 -5.09 11.56 -33.47
C THR A 581 -4.00 12.49 -32.93
N THR A 582 -3.59 13.44 -33.76
CA THR A 582 -2.73 14.57 -33.34
C THR A 582 -3.54 15.57 -32.54
N ILE A 583 -2.86 16.37 -31.72
CA ILE A 583 -3.50 17.38 -30.87
C ILE A 583 -3.05 18.78 -31.16
N LYS A 584 -3.91 19.74 -30.77
CA LYS A 584 -3.55 21.15 -30.59
C LYS A 584 -3.76 21.51 -29.13
N SER A 585 -3.03 22.50 -28.64
CA SER A 585 -3.22 22.98 -27.27
C SER A 585 -4.62 23.56 -27.03
N THR A 586 -5.29 24.04 -28.08
CA THR A 586 -6.65 24.58 -28.06
C THR A 586 -7.74 23.51 -28.03
N ASP A 587 -7.44 22.27 -28.34
CA ASP A 587 -8.40 21.17 -28.37
C ASP A 587 -8.84 20.80 -26.94
N GLU A 588 -10.00 20.20 -26.79
CA GLU A 588 -10.37 19.49 -25.56
C GLU A 588 -9.73 18.10 -25.62
N TRP A 589 -8.77 17.84 -24.72
CA TRP A 589 -8.03 16.58 -24.72
C TRP A 589 -8.84 15.44 -24.07
N LEU A 590 -9.96 15.08 -24.74
CA LEU A 590 -10.89 14.05 -24.29
C LEU A 590 -11.37 13.19 -25.47
N HIS A 591 -11.69 11.93 -25.23
CA HIS A 591 -12.25 11.03 -26.23
C HIS A 591 -13.48 11.64 -26.92
N SER A 592 -14.41 12.21 -26.15
CA SER A 592 -15.65 12.81 -26.65
C SER A 592 -15.44 13.97 -27.62
N PHE A 593 -14.28 14.65 -27.59
CA PHE A 593 -13.94 15.71 -28.54
C PHE A 593 -13.49 15.19 -29.89
N TYR A 594 -12.78 14.06 -29.91
CA TYR A 594 -12.20 13.50 -31.14
C TYR A 594 -13.05 12.37 -31.75
N TYR A 595 -13.94 11.77 -30.94
CA TYR A 595 -14.81 10.71 -31.42
C TYR A 595 -15.93 11.29 -32.27
N PHE A 596 -16.01 10.85 -33.51
CA PHE A 596 -17.11 11.12 -34.41
C PHE A 596 -17.95 9.86 -34.56
N ASN A 597 -19.22 9.91 -34.14
CA ASN A 597 -20.14 8.81 -34.35
C ASN A 597 -20.73 8.92 -35.77
N ASP A 598 -20.28 8.06 -36.66
CA ASP A 598 -20.77 7.92 -38.03
C ASP A 598 -21.80 6.78 -38.20
N GLU A 599 -22.16 6.10 -37.08
CA GLU A 599 -23.22 5.10 -37.09
C GLU A 599 -24.56 5.79 -37.39
N ILE A 600 -25.20 5.41 -38.50
CA ILE A 600 -26.53 5.87 -38.86
C ILE A 600 -27.52 5.15 -37.91
N PRO A 601 -28.27 5.91 -37.05
CA PRO A 601 -29.22 5.27 -36.12
C PRO A 601 -30.27 4.47 -36.89
N LYS A 602 -30.56 3.28 -36.39
CA LYS A 602 -31.62 2.42 -36.94
C LYS A 602 -32.99 2.91 -36.44
N LYS A 603 -34.06 2.50 -37.12
CA LYS A 603 -35.42 2.84 -36.70
C LYS A 603 -35.69 2.48 -35.23
N VAL A 604 -35.15 1.36 -34.75
CA VAL A 604 -35.28 0.89 -33.35
C VAL A 604 -34.63 1.89 -32.37
N ASP A 605 -33.52 2.53 -32.72
CA ASP A 605 -32.83 3.47 -31.86
C ASP A 605 -33.66 4.74 -31.66
N PHE A 606 -34.34 5.19 -32.71
CA PHE A 606 -35.32 6.29 -32.61
C PHE A 606 -36.54 5.91 -31.78
N GLU A 607 -37.07 4.70 -31.98
CA GLU A 607 -38.21 4.17 -31.21
C GLU A 607 -37.87 4.08 -29.72
N ASN A 608 -36.68 3.56 -29.37
CA ASN A 608 -36.18 3.48 -28.00
C ASN A 608 -36.01 4.87 -27.40
N THR A 609 -35.37 5.80 -28.11
CA THR A 609 -35.18 7.18 -27.64
C THR A 609 -36.52 7.88 -27.34
N ILE A 610 -37.52 7.69 -28.19
CA ILE A 610 -38.87 8.24 -27.97
C ILE A 610 -39.54 7.58 -26.75
N ALA A 611 -39.41 6.25 -26.61
CA ALA A 611 -39.96 5.53 -25.48
C ALA A 611 -39.32 5.96 -24.16
N ASP A 612 -37.99 6.11 -24.14
CA ASP A 612 -37.25 6.59 -22.97
C ASP A 612 -37.64 8.03 -22.61
N TYR A 613 -37.78 8.91 -23.61
CA TYR A 613 -38.24 10.28 -23.39
C TYR A 613 -39.65 10.33 -22.82
N ILE A 614 -40.59 9.58 -23.39
CA ILE A 614 -41.98 9.53 -22.89
C ILE A 614 -42.01 8.98 -21.45
N THR A 615 -41.19 7.96 -21.16
CA THR A 615 -41.06 7.36 -19.83
C THR A 615 -40.52 8.40 -18.84
N PHE A 616 -39.47 9.12 -19.23
CA PHE A 616 -38.90 10.22 -18.41
C PHE A 616 -39.92 11.32 -18.16
N GLU A 617 -40.61 11.81 -19.18
CA GLU A 617 -41.62 12.85 -19.07
C GLU A 617 -42.79 12.40 -18.15
N SER A 618 -43.27 11.17 -18.35
CA SER A 618 -44.29 10.57 -17.49
C SER A 618 -43.86 10.49 -16.02
N ASN A 619 -42.63 10.03 -15.77
CA ASN A 619 -42.08 9.98 -14.42
C ASN A 619 -41.97 11.37 -13.78
N MET A 620 -41.51 12.37 -14.55
CA MET A 620 -41.40 13.74 -14.06
C MET A 620 -42.77 14.34 -13.73
N ILE A 621 -43.79 14.11 -14.56
CA ILE A 621 -45.17 14.54 -14.30
C ILE A 621 -45.70 13.84 -13.04
N THR A 622 -45.52 12.55 -12.89
CA THR A 622 -45.96 11.77 -11.73
C THR A 622 -45.33 12.26 -10.42
N HIS A 623 -44.10 12.77 -10.49
CA HIS A 623 -43.37 13.35 -9.34
C HIS A 623 -43.60 14.87 -9.19
N GLY A 624 -44.61 15.44 -9.85
CA GLY A 624 -45.00 16.86 -9.72
C GLY A 624 -44.04 17.85 -10.38
N LYS A 625 -43.15 17.38 -11.27
CA LYS A 625 -42.15 18.20 -11.99
C LYS A 625 -42.54 18.48 -13.45
N GLY A 626 -43.75 18.17 -13.86
CA GLY A 626 -44.24 18.36 -15.24
C GLY A 626 -44.15 19.80 -15.74
N TYR A 627 -44.16 20.77 -14.83
CA TYR A 627 -44.01 22.21 -15.17
C TYR A 627 -42.68 22.52 -15.88
N LEU A 628 -41.65 21.69 -15.75
CA LEU A 628 -40.37 21.89 -16.40
C LEU A 628 -40.41 21.64 -17.93
N PHE A 629 -41.45 20.97 -18.42
CA PHE A 629 -41.66 20.66 -19.83
C PHE A 629 -42.79 21.45 -20.47
N MET A 630 -43.63 22.14 -19.67
CA MET A 630 -44.62 23.04 -20.20
C MET A 630 -43.91 24.34 -20.56
N GLY A 631 -43.64 24.51 -21.86
CA GLY A 631 -43.11 25.77 -22.38
C GLY A 631 -43.96 26.95 -21.97
N SER A 632 -43.41 28.15 -22.01
CA SER A 632 -43.95 29.44 -21.62
C SER A 632 -45.24 29.89 -22.38
N GLU A 633 -46.04 28.95 -22.85
CA GLU A 633 -47.32 29.26 -23.54
C GLU A 633 -48.51 29.50 -22.61
N LEU A 634 -48.31 29.45 -21.28
CA LEU A 634 -49.39 29.71 -20.31
C LEU A 634 -49.49 31.18 -19.80
N ASP A 635 -48.65 32.09 -20.32
CA ASP A 635 -48.77 33.52 -19.99
C ASP A 635 -49.86 34.28 -20.78
N GLY A 636 -50.71 33.58 -21.54
CA GLY A 636 -51.73 34.13 -22.43
C GLY A 636 -53.22 33.98 -22.02
N ILE A 637 -53.53 33.27 -20.91
CA ILE A 637 -54.93 33.11 -20.50
C ILE A 637 -55.09 33.55 -19.03
N SER A 638 -55.06 34.87 -18.83
CA SER A 638 -55.72 35.54 -17.70
C SER A 638 -56.27 36.84 -18.18
N LYS A 639 -57.49 36.79 -18.73
CA LYS A 639 -58.50 37.83 -18.64
C LYS A 639 -59.88 37.20 -18.53
#